data_f3f3d9aaaad4b41f235bb1dfd1cc5bf0
#
_entry.id   f3f3d9aaaad4b41f235bb1dfd1cc5bf0
#
_cell.length_a   1.000
_cell.length_b   1.000
_cell.length_c   1.000
_cell.angle_alpha   90.00
_cell.angle_beta   90.00
_cell.angle_gamma   90.00
#
_symmetry.space_group_name_H-M   'P 1'
#
loop_
_entity.id
_entity.type
_entity.pdbx_description
1 polymer ?
#
loop_
_entity_poly.entity_id
_entity_poly.type
_entity_poly.pdbx_seq_one_letter_code
_entity_poly.pdbx_strand_id
1 'polypeptide(L)'
;MCIRDRVNTALYSAMDNPEVQTVDAFILETLFAVVDSFIPISRGITKKRNYLDKMLNRKTKNSDLVSLSHLQQTLTFLSSAVQTNLSELNRLPKTHFGANADQDKMDLFEDVQIEGEQVQRMFEIETQVVDRIDHTFNSIANNNLNDTMKFLTIWSLTMAVPTIITGFYGMNVKLPLAGLQYAWMVTLGISIALIVAMLIMLKMRRKM
;
A
#
# COMPACT_ATOMS: atom_id res chain seq x y z
N MET A 1 -6.83 21.65 9.40
CA MET A 1 -6.55 22.21 10.76
C MET A 1 -5.05 22.36 10.88
N CYS A 2 -4.55 23.57 11.14
CA CYS A 2 -3.11 23.86 11.19
C CYS A 2 -2.53 23.34 12.51
N ILE A 3 -1.24 22.93 12.53
CA ILE A 3 -0.53 22.51 13.75
C ILE A 3 -0.63 23.62 14.83
N ARG A 4 -0.52 24.88 14.42
CA ARG A 4 -0.68 26.05 15.32
C ARG A 4 -2.03 26.05 16.02
N ASP A 5 -3.12 25.69 15.35
CA ASP A 5 -4.46 25.67 15.95
C ASP A 5 -4.58 24.58 17.02
N ARG A 6 -3.90 23.45 16.85
CA ARG A 6 -3.86 22.36 17.83
C ARG A 6 -3.06 22.74 19.07
N VAL A 7 -1.89 23.34 18.87
CA VAL A 7 -1.08 23.85 20.00
C VAL A 7 -1.85 24.91 20.79
N ASN A 8 -2.52 25.83 20.11
CA ASN A 8 -3.38 26.81 20.79
C ASN A 8 -4.52 26.14 21.55
N THR A 9 -5.18 25.15 20.98
CA THR A 9 -6.25 24.39 21.66
C THR A 9 -5.70 23.68 22.90
N ALA A 10 -4.52 23.05 22.82
CA ALA A 10 -3.85 22.40 23.94
C ALA A 10 -3.50 23.42 25.07
N LEU A 11 -2.97 24.57 24.70
CA LEU A 11 -2.68 25.65 25.66
C LEU A 11 -3.94 26.13 26.38
N TYR A 12 -5.04 26.39 25.66
CA TYR A 12 -6.29 26.82 26.29
C TYR A 12 -6.89 25.69 27.16
N SER A 13 -6.81 24.44 26.75
CA SER A 13 -7.27 23.32 27.56
C SER A 13 -6.49 23.20 28.88
N ALA A 14 -5.17 23.38 28.84
CA ALA A 14 -4.35 23.37 30.04
C ALA A 14 -4.60 24.58 30.94
N MET A 15 -4.92 25.76 30.37
CA MET A 15 -5.28 26.96 31.14
C MET A 15 -6.61 26.81 31.87
N ASP A 16 -7.58 26.12 31.28
CA ASP A 16 -8.92 25.93 31.85
C ASP A 16 -8.98 24.73 32.82
N ASN A 17 -7.90 23.95 32.96
CA ASN A 17 -7.84 22.83 33.88
C ASN A 17 -7.60 23.25 35.33
N PRO A 18 -8.55 23.06 36.25
CA PRO A 18 -8.41 23.51 37.67
C PRO A 18 -7.33 22.75 38.46
N GLU A 19 -6.87 21.60 37.97
CA GLU A 19 -5.80 20.82 38.59
C GLU A 19 -4.40 21.40 38.30
N VAL A 20 -4.28 22.29 37.33
CA VAL A 20 -3.03 22.93 36.94
C VAL A 20 -2.74 24.11 37.84
N GLN A 21 -2.04 23.87 38.95
CA GLN A 21 -1.71 24.89 39.94
C GLN A 21 -0.29 25.43 39.83
N THR A 22 0.59 24.78 39.08
CA THR A 22 2.00 25.14 38.91
C THR A 22 2.37 25.35 37.45
N VAL A 23 3.43 26.14 37.20
CA VAL A 23 3.97 26.33 35.84
C VAL A 23 4.45 25.02 35.24
N ASP A 24 5.02 24.13 36.03
CA ASP A 24 5.52 22.83 35.59
C ASP A 24 4.38 21.93 35.18
N ALA A 25 3.30 21.84 35.96
CA ALA A 25 2.09 21.11 35.61
C ALA A 25 1.46 21.67 34.32
N PHE A 26 1.41 23.00 34.17
CA PHE A 26 0.91 23.62 32.94
C PHE A 26 1.72 23.21 31.70
N ILE A 27 3.05 23.16 31.79
CA ILE A 27 3.93 22.76 30.70
C ILE A 27 3.67 21.30 30.34
N LEU A 28 3.62 20.40 31.34
CA LEU A 28 3.43 18.96 31.11
C LEU A 28 2.04 18.63 30.56
N GLU A 29 1.00 19.25 31.09
CA GLU A 29 -0.38 19.12 30.60
C GLU A 29 -0.51 19.62 29.15
N THR A 30 0.17 20.73 28.83
CA THR A 30 0.21 21.24 27.45
C THR A 30 0.92 20.23 26.51
N LEU A 31 2.04 19.66 26.96
CA LEU A 31 2.77 18.64 26.20
C LEU A 31 1.91 17.39 25.99
N PHE A 32 1.23 16.92 27.04
CA PHE A 32 0.27 15.79 26.94
C PHE A 32 -0.81 16.08 25.91
N ALA A 33 -1.49 17.22 25.99
CA ALA A 33 -2.54 17.59 25.05
C ALA A 33 -2.03 17.76 23.61
N VAL A 34 -0.79 18.22 23.41
CA VAL A 34 -0.15 18.26 22.08
C VAL A 34 0.08 16.83 21.55
N VAL A 35 0.60 15.93 22.39
CA VAL A 35 0.84 14.52 22.00
C VAL A 35 -0.49 13.83 21.68
N ASP A 36 -1.51 13.93 22.55
CA ASP A 36 -2.85 13.37 22.33
C ASP A 36 -3.47 13.87 21.01
N SER A 37 -3.17 15.11 20.62
CA SER A 37 -3.65 15.68 19.35
C SER A 37 -3.23 14.90 18.10
N PHE A 38 -2.23 14.02 18.17
CA PHE A 38 -1.84 13.13 17.06
C PHE A 38 -2.78 11.94 16.89
N ILE A 39 -3.51 11.51 17.93
CA ILE A 39 -4.45 10.38 17.85
C ILE A 39 -5.54 10.61 16.80
N PRO A 40 -6.26 11.74 16.77
CA PRO A 40 -7.24 11.98 15.70
C PRO A 40 -6.60 12.08 14.30
N ILE A 41 -5.32 12.45 14.18
CA ILE A 41 -4.59 12.41 12.90
C ILE A 41 -4.41 10.96 12.46
N SER A 42 -3.92 10.09 13.35
CA SER A 42 -3.75 8.66 13.07
C SER A 42 -5.07 8.02 12.66
N ARG A 43 -6.18 8.30 13.36
CA ARG A 43 -7.52 7.82 12.97
C ARG A 43 -7.95 8.30 11.59
N GLY A 44 -7.60 9.53 11.20
CA GLY A 44 -7.83 10.07 9.86
C GLY A 44 -7.05 9.31 8.79
N ILE A 45 -5.79 8.98 9.08
CA ILE A 45 -4.92 8.17 8.23
C ILE A 45 -5.49 6.77 8.07
N THR A 46 -5.91 6.11 9.16
CA THR A 46 -6.57 4.79 9.13
C THR A 46 -7.79 4.78 8.21
N LYS A 47 -8.63 5.82 8.26
CA LYS A 47 -9.79 5.93 7.36
C LYS A 47 -9.37 6.04 5.90
N LYS A 48 -8.37 6.86 5.59
CA LYS A 48 -7.85 7.03 4.23
C LYS A 48 -7.20 5.76 3.71
N ARG A 49 -6.40 5.08 4.53
CA ARG A 49 -5.81 3.78 4.23
C ARG A 49 -6.88 2.72 3.91
N ASN A 50 -7.89 2.58 4.76
CA ASN A 50 -8.98 1.62 4.56
C ASN A 50 -9.78 1.90 3.28
N TYR A 51 -9.93 3.18 2.92
CA TYR A 51 -10.54 3.57 1.65
C TYR A 51 -9.68 3.11 0.47
N LEU A 52 -8.37 3.39 0.49
CA LEU A 52 -7.44 3.00 -0.56
C LEU A 52 -7.36 1.47 -0.71
N ASP A 53 -7.27 0.73 0.39
CA ASP A 53 -7.27 -0.74 0.38
C ASP A 53 -8.50 -1.32 -0.33
N LYS A 54 -9.70 -0.78 -0.04
CA LYS A 54 -10.93 -1.18 -0.73
C LYS A 54 -10.92 -0.85 -2.22
N MET A 55 -10.33 0.27 -2.63
CA MET A 55 -10.24 0.67 -4.05
C MET A 55 -9.26 -0.21 -4.81
N LEU A 56 -8.10 -0.52 -4.23
CA LEU A 56 -7.08 -1.38 -4.81
C LEU A 56 -7.62 -2.79 -5.09
N ASN A 57 -8.49 -3.30 -4.24
CA ASN A 57 -9.11 -4.62 -4.39
C ASN A 57 -10.22 -4.68 -5.49
N ARG A 58 -10.70 -3.54 -5.98
CA ARG A 58 -11.79 -3.53 -6.98
C ARG A 58 -11.29 -3.31 -8.41
N LYS A 59 -10.74 -2.16 -8.70
CA LYS A 59 -10.20 -1.79 -10.02
C LYS A 59 -9.26 -0.59 -9.82
N THR A 60 -8.00 -0.87 -9.69
CA THR A 60 -6.98 0.13 -9.42
C THR A 60 -6.87 1.15 -10.54
N LYS A 61 -6.83 2.42 -10.16
CA LYS A 61 -6.51 3.54 -11.04
C LYS A 61 -5.15 4.11 -10.66
N ASN A 62 -4.46 4.73 -11.61
CA ASN A 62 -3.19 5.42 -11.34
C ASN A 62 -3.33 6.49 -10.24
N SER A 63 -4.50 7.15 -10.15
CA SER A 63 -4.80 8.12 -9.08
C SER A 63 -4.76 7.53 -7.68
N ASP A 64 -5.14 6.25 -7.54
CA ASP A 64 -5.17 5.56 -6.25
C ASP A 64 -3.76 5.24 -5.78
N LEU A 65 -2.86 4.90 -6.73
CA LEU A 65 -1.43 4.70 -6.47
C LEU A 65 -0.74 6.00 -6.04
N VAL A 66 -1.02 7.09 -6.74
CA VAL A 66 -0.50 8.41 -6.35
C VAL A 66 -1.00 8.78 -4.94
N SER A 67 -2.26 8.48 -4.63
CA SER A 67 -2.82 8.71 -3.30
C SER A 67 -2.18 7.84 -2.22
N LEU A 68 -1.84 6.58 -2.54
CA LEU A 68 -1.10 5.68 -1.65
C LEU A 68 0.32 6.19 -1.39
N SER A 69 1.03 6.61 -2.44
CA SER A 69 2.37 7.20 -2.33
C SER A 69 2.37 8.48 -1.47
N HIS A 70 1.39 9.37 -1.65
CA HIS A 70 1.25 10.54 -0.78
C HIS A 70 0.95 10.18 0.68
N LEU A 71 0.16 9.12 0.90
CA LEU A 71 -0.11 8.64 2.25
C LEU A 71 1.16 8.09 2.91
N GLN A 72 1.96 7.31 2.17
CA GLN A 72 3.24 6.76 2.59
C GLN A 72 4.23 7.87 2.96
N GLN A 73 4.36 8.89 2.09
CA GLN A 73 5.19 10.05 2.36
C GLN A 73 4.73 10.81 3.62
N THR A 74 3.43 11.01 3.77
CA THR A 74 2.86 11.67 4.97
C THR A 74 3.18 10.90 6.24
N LEU A 75 3.04 9.56 6.20
CA LEU A 75 3.37 8.69 7.33
C LEU A 75 4.85 8.74 7.70
N THR A 76 5.74 8.74 6.70
CA THR A 76 7.19 8.84 6.92
C THR A 76 7.53 10.13 7.69
N PHE A 77 6.98 11.28 7.28
CA PHE A 77 7.21 12.54 7.97
C PHE A 77 6.62 12.55 9.39
N LEU A 78 5.39 12.06 9.55
CA LEU A 78 4.75 12.03 10.87
C LEU A 78 5.44 11.05 11.83
N SER A 79 5.80 9.87 11.37
CA SER A 79 6.52 8.87 12.16
C SER A 79 7.89 9.41 12.62
N SER A 80 8.64 10.05 11.70
CA SER A 80 9.91 10.69 12.04
C SER A 80 9.75 11.81 13.06
N ALA A 81 8.73 12.67 12.89
CA ALA A 81 8.45 13.76 13.82
C ALA A 81 8.07 13.24 15.22
N VAL A 82 7.18 12.25 15.29
CA VAL A 82 6.75 11.63 16.56
C VAL A 82 7.94 10.96 17.25
N GLN A 83 8.77 10.21 16.52
CA GLN A 83 9.95 9.54 17.08
C GLN A 83 10.95 10.56 17.66
N THR A 84 11.19 11.66 16.94
CA THR A 84 12.09 12.72 17.41
C THR A 84 11.53 13.39 18.66
N ASN A 85 10.24 13.73 18.66
CA ASN A 85 9.57 14.35 19.80
C ASN A 85 9.59 13.43 21.02
N LEU A 86 9.29 12.13 20.85
CA LEU A 86 9.33 11.17 21.95
C LEU A 86 10.74 11.02 22.55
N SER A 87 11.78 11.07 21.72
CA SER A 87 13.17 11.06 22.19
C SER A 87 13.45 12.26 23.10
N GLU A 88 12.97 13.45 22.76
CA GLU A 88 13.14 14.65 23.60
C GLU A 88 12.26 14.59 24.85
N LEU A 89 11.01 14.10 24.76
CA LEU A 89 10.15 13.89 25.92
C LEU A 89 10.79 12.95 26.94
N ASN A 90 11.40 11.86 26.48
CA ASN A 90 12.11 10.89 27.34
C ASN A 90 13.38 11.47 27.99
N ARG A 91 13.89 12.59 27.50
CA ARG A 91 15.03 13.30 28.08
C ARG A 91 14.61 14.32 29.10
N LEU A 92 13.39 14.85 29.06
CA LEU A 92 12.91 15.94 29.93
C LEU A 92 13.10 15.64 31.43
N PRO A 93 12.77 14.45 31.98
CA PRO A 93 12.98 14.18 33.42
C PRO A 93 14.44 14.21 33.83
N LYS A 94 15.39 14.05 32.90
CA LYS A 94 16.84 14.05 33.16
C LYS A 94 17.47 15.42 33.00
N THR A 95 16.69 16.44 32.64
CA THR A 95 17.14 17.83 32.51
C THR A 95 16.97 18.57 33.81
N HIS A 96 17.41 19.82 33.83
CA HIS A 96 17.21 20.71 35.00
C HIS A 96 15.71 20.88 35.33
N PHE A 97 14.82 20.76 34.33
CA PHE A 97 13.37 20.83 34.52
C PHE A 97 12.83 19.67 35.36
N GLY A 98 13.44 18.45 35.26
CA GLY A 98 13.07 17.27 36.04
C GLY A 98 13.88 17.07 37.35
N ALA A 99 14.98 17.82 37.57
CA ALA A 99 15.97 17.54 38.63
C ALA A 99 15.40 17.59 40.06
N ASN A 100 14.33 18.33 40.29
CA ASN A 100 13.65 18.46 41.58
C ASN A 100 12.16 18.12 41.49
N ALA A 101 11.82 17.17 40.65
CA ALA A 101 10.44 16.72 40.48
C ALA A 101 9.96 15.99 41.73
N ASP A 102 8.83 16.42 42.28
CA ASP A 102 8.03 15.65 43.24
C ASP A 102 7.33 14.50 42.58
N GLN A 103 6.61 13.70 43.37
CA GLN A 103 5.92 12.53 42.86
C GLN A 103 4.86 12.88 41.79
N ASP A 104 4.07 13.94 42.07
CA ASP A 104 2.99 14.38 41.16
C ASP A 104 3.56 14.81 39.79
N LYS A 105 4.69 15.50 39.79
CA LYS A 105 5.39 15.91 38.56
C LYS A 105 5.99 14.72 37.84
N MET A 106 6.51 13.72 38.55
CA MET A 106 7.01 12.48 37.95
C MET A 106 5.89 11.66 37.27
N ASP A 107 4.72 11.59 37.90
CA ASP A 107 3.55 10.92 37.33
C ASP A 107 3.08 11.63 36.05
N LEU A 108 3.07 12.95 36.00
CA LEU A 108 2.78 13.70 34.75
C LEU A 108 3.82 13.48 33.66
N PHE A 109 5.11 13.34 33.99
CA PHE A 109 6.13 12.96 33.01
C PHE A 109 5.84 11.55 32.42
N GLU A 110 5.49 10.60 33.28
CA GLU A 110 5.16 9.24 32.87
C GLU A 110 3.95 9.22 31.95
N ASP A 111 2.90 9.94 32.25
CA ASP A 111 1.70 10.07 31.41
C ASP A 111 2.03 10.60 30.01
N VAL A 112 2.82 11.68 29.92
CA VAL A 112 3.26 12.24 28.63
C VAL A 112 4.10 11.24 27.84
N GLN A 113 4.96 10.47 28.49
CA GLN A 113 5.79 9.45 27.85
C GLN A 113 4.95 8.28 27.35
N ILE A 114 4.04 7.77 28.17
CA ILE A 114 3.13 6.66 27.80
C ILE A 114 2.29 7.05 26.58
N GLU A 115 1.72 8.27 26.59
CA GLU A 115 0.93 8.77 25.47
C GLU A 115 1.78 8.93 24.20
N GLY A 116 3.02 9.46 24.36
CA GLY A 116 3.98 9.58 23.26
C GLY A 116 4.35 8.24 22.64
N GLU A 117 4.61 7.23 23.45
CA GLU A 117 4.87 5.86 22.99
C GLU A 117 3.65 5.24 22.30
N GLN A 118 2.43 5.49 22.81
CA GLN A 118 1.21 5.03 22.19
C GLN A 118 1.06 5.61 20.78
N VAL A 119 1.25 6.92 20.65
CA VAL A 119 1.20 7.61 19.35
C VAL A 119 2.27 7.08 18.41
N GLN A 120 3.51 6.87 18.86
CA GLN A 120 4.57 6.28 18.03
C GLN A 120 4.15 4.92 17.51
N ARG A 121 3.70 4.02 18.39
CA ARG A 121 3.23 2.67 17.98
C ARG A 121 2.10 2.74 16.97
N MET A 122 1.17 3.68 17.10
CA MET A 122 0.08 3.87 16.13
C MET A 122 0.61 4.21 14.74
N PHE A 123 1.56 5.15 14.63
CA PHE A 123 2.15 5.51 13.33
C PHE A 123 3.02 4.41 12.74
N GLU A 124 3.75 3.67 13.55
CA GLU A 124 4.54 2.51 13.11
C GLU A 124 3.64 1.43 12.50
N ILE A 125 2.52 1.09 13.17
CA ILE A 125 1.54 0.12 12.66
C ILE A 125 0.94 0.61 11.34
N GLU A 126 0.53 1.88 11.25
CA GLU A 126 -0.03 2.44 10.03
C GLU A 126 0.98 2.39 8.87
N THR A 127 2.26 2.69 9.14
CA THR A 127 3.33 2.60 8.14
C THR A 127 3.48 1.18 7.62
N GLN A 128 3.58 0.19 8.53
CA GLN A 128 3.72 -1.22 8.15
C GLN A 128 2.51 -1.72 7.33
N VAL A 129 1.30 -1.29 7.66
CA VAL A 129 0.10 -1.68 6.92
C VAL A 129 0.07 -1.05 5.53
N VAL A 130 0.45 0.23 5.40
CA VAL A 130 0.52 0.92 4.10
C VAL A 130 1.59 0.26 3.21
N ASP A 131 2.76 -0.07 3.74
CA ASP A 131 3.80 -0.78 3.01
C ASP A 131 3.34 -2.17 2.53
N ARG A 132 2.59 -2.88 3.37
CA ARG A 132 1.98 -4.17 2.97
C ARG A 132 0.98 -4.00 1.84
N ILE A 133 0.17 -2.96 1.86
CA ILE A 133 -0.78 -2.64 0.77
C ILE A 133 -0.01 -2.37 -0.52
N ASP A 134 1.06 -1.60 -0.49
CA ASP A 134 1.91 -1.32 -1.65
C ASP A 134 2.51 -2.61 -2.24
N HIS A 135 3.10 -3.46 -1.41
CA HIS A 135 3.63 -4.76 -1.85
C HIS A 135 2.56 -5.67 -2.44
N THR A 136 1.37 -5.71 -1.83
CA THR A 136 0.24 -6.51 -2.33
C THR A 136 -0.21 -5.99 -3.69
N PHE A 137 -0.30 -4.67 -3.84
CA PHE A 137 -0.65 -4.03 -5.10
C PHE A 137 0.36 -4.38 -6.21
N ASN A 138 1.66 -4.24 -5.95
CA ASN A 138 2.72 -4.57 -6.90
C ASN A 138 2.65 -6.06 -7.32
N SER A 139 2.33 -6.95 -6.38
CA SER A 139 2.11 -8.37 -6.67
C SER A 139 0.90 -8.61 -7.57
N ILE A 140 -0.23 -7.94 -7.31
CA ILE A 140 -1.44 -8.03 -8.14
C ILE A 140 -1.17 -7.47 -9.54
N ALA A 141 -0.48 -6.33 -9.65
CA ALA A 141 -0.13 -5.72 -10.92
C ALA A 141 0.77 -6.64 -11.76
N ASN A 142 1.78 -7.26 -11.14
CA ASN A 142 2.65 -8.23 -11.80
C ASN A 142 1.90 -9.49 -12.25
N ASN A 143 0.96 -10.00 -11.43
CA ASN A 143 0.12 -11.13 -11.81
C ASN A 143 -0.78 -10.80 -13.01
N ASN A 144 -1.41 -9.62 -13.01
CA ASN A 144 -2.24 -9.16 -14.12
C ASN A 144 -1.42 -8.98 -15.40
N LEU A 145 -0.19 -8.46 -15.29
CA LEU A 145 0.74 -8.35 -16.41
C LEU A 145 1.09 -9.74 -16.97
N ASN A 146 1.44 -10.69 -16.10
CA ASN A 146 1.72 -12.07 -16.49
C ASN A 146 0.53 -12.73 -17.17
N ASP A 147 -0.69 -12.53 -16.68
CA ASP A 147 -1.89 -13.10 -17.29
C ASP A 147 -2.20 -12.46 -18.66
N THR A 148 -1.97 -11.15 -18.80
CA THR A 148 -2.06 -10.45 -20.08
C THR A 148 -1.02 -10.97 -21.07
N MET A 149 0.23 -11.16 -20.64
CA MET A 149 1.30 -11.74 -21.48
C MET A 149 0.98 -13.18 -21.91
N LYS A 150 0.48 -14.01 -21.00
CA LYS A 150 0.02 -15.36 -21.33
C LYS A 150 -1.10 -15.34 -22.38
N PHE A 151 -2.10 -14.48 -22.19
CA PHE A 151 -3.18 -14.30 -23.16
C PHE A 151 -2.66 -13.92 -24.54
N LEU A 152 -1.78 -12.90 -24.60
CA LEU A 152 -1.19 -12.43 -25.84
C LEU A 152 -0.37 -13.52 -26.53
N THR A 153 0.43 -14.27 -25.76
CA THR A 153 1.24 -15.38 -26.28
C THR A 153 0.36 -16.50 -26.88
N ILE A 154 -0.71 -16.90 -26.15
CA ILE A 154 -1.64 -17.92 -26.62
C ILE A 154 -2.34 -17.43 -27.90
N TRP A 155 -2.78 -16.18 -27.94
CA TRP A 155 -3.41 -15.58 -29.12
C TRP A 155 -2.48 -15.56 -30.32
N SER A 156 -1.23 -15.10 -30.12
CA SER A 156 -0.21 -15.04 -31.18
C SER A 156 0.11 -16.44 -31.74
N LEU A 157 0.29 -17.44 -30.88
CA LEU A 157 0.52 -18.82 -31.30
C LEU A 157 -0.69 -19.41 -32.05
N THR A 158 -1.91 -19.10 -31.58
CA THR A 158 -3.13 -19.55 -32.24
C THR A 158 -3.28 -19.03 -33.67
N MET A 159 -2.87 -17.75 -33.89
CA MET A 159 -2.86 -17.14 -35.22
C MET A 159 -1.68 -17.59 -36.09
N ALA A 160 -0.53 -17.93 -35.47
CA ALA A 160 0.64 -18.42 -36.22
C ALA A 160 0.41 -19.77 -36.87
N VAL A 161 -0.33 -20.71 -36.25
CA VAL A 161 -0.56 -22.06 -36.77
C VAL A 161 -1.25 -22.05 -38.15
N PRO A 162 -2.42 -21.41 -38.33
CA PRO A 162 -3.04 -21.33 -39.66
C PRO A 162 -2.14 -20.63 -40.68
N THR A 163 -1.46 -19.54 -40.28
CA THR A 163 -0.60 -18.74 -41.15
C THR A 163 0.55 -19.57 -41.72
N ILE A 164 1.20 -20.40 -40.88
CA ILE A 164 2.29 -21.28 -41.32
C ILE A 164 1.73 -22.33 -42.31
N ILE A 165 0.59 -22.96 -42.01
CA ILE A 165 0.00 -23.98 -42.85
C ILE A 165 -0.45 -23.39 -44.19
N THR A 166 -1.17 -22.27 -44.19
CA THR A 166 -1.62 -21.62 -45.43
C THR A 166 -0.47 -21.07 -46.24
N GLY A 167 0.57 -20.52 -45.57
CA GLY A 167 1.79 -20.10 -46.24
C GLY A 167 2.55 -21.23 -46.92
N PHE A 168 2.64 -22.39 -46.25
CA PHE A 168 3.27 -23.57 -46.81
C PHE A 168 2.49 -24.11 -48.05
N TYR A 169 1.17 -24.20 -47.97
CA TYR A 169 0.32 -24.63 -49.09
C TYR A 169 0.14 -23.54 -50.16
N GLY A 170 0.50 -22.30 -49.91
CA GLY A 170 0.55 -21.24 -50.90
C GLY A 170 1.82 -21.21 -51.77
N MET A 171 2.78 -22.11 -51.53
CA MET A 171 4.01 -22.18 -52.31
C MET A 171 3.76 -22.85 -53.69
N ASN A 172 4.47 -22.36 -54.71
CA ASN A 172 4.42 -22.92 -56.08
C ASN A 172 5.28 -24.20 -56.25
N VAL A 173 5.21 -25.12 -55.26
CA VAL A 173 5.93 -26.39 -55.26
C VAL A 173 4.93 -27.54 -55.16
N LYS A 174 5.31 -28.74 -55.66
CA LYS A 174 4.47 -29.93 -55.57
C LYS A 174 4.40 -30.39 -54.09
N LEU A 175 3.28 -30.12 -53.46
CA LEU A 175 3.03 -30.50 -52.06
C LEU A 175 2.16 -31.76 -51.98
N PRO A 176 2.34 -32.61 -50.96
CA PRO A 176 1.46 -33.74 -50.73
C PRO A 176 0.02 -33.25 -50.52
N LEU A 177 -0.97 -33.97 -51.06
CA LEU A 177 -2.39 -33.65 -50.98
C LEU A 177 -2.86 -32.40 -51.77
N ALA A 178 -1.97 -31.63 -52.41
CA ALA A 178 -2.34 -30.41 -53.15
C ALA A 178 -3.17 -30.70 -54.41
N GLY A 179 -3.10 -31.91 -54.95
CA GLY A 179 -3.87 -32.31 -56.12
C GLY A 179 -5.30 -32.78 -55.83
N LEU A 180 -5.73 -32.82 -54.58
CA LEU A 180 -7.08 -33.26 -54.21
C LEU A 180 -8.09 -32.12 -54.41
N GLN A 181 -9.27 -32.44 -54.94
CA GLN A 181 -10.35 -31.45 -55.13
C GLN A 181 -10.80 -30.77 -53.82
N TYR A 182 -10.55 -31.38 -52.65
CA TYR A 182 -10.90 -30.92 -51.34
C TYR A 182 -9.65 -30.53 -50.49
N ALA A 183 -8.51 -30.21 -51.12
CA ALA A 183 -7.25 -29.87 -50.44
C ALA A 183 -7.42 -28.75 -49.40
N TRP A 184 -8.25 -27.74 -49.68
CA TRP A 184 -8.55 -26.65 -48.74
C TRP A 184 -9.24 -27.12 -47.46
N MET A 185 -10.16 -28.12 -47.54
CA MET A 185 -10.80 -28.71 -46.35
C MET A 185 -9.79 -29.45 -45.47
N VAL A 186 -8.84 -30.15 -46.11
CA VAL A 186 -7.79 -30.88 -45.39
C VAL A 186 -6.85 -29.91 -44.66
N THR A 187 -6.42 -28.84 -45.32
CA THR A 187 -5.56 -27.81 -44.67
C THR A 187 -6.26 -27.11 -43.52
N LEU A 188 -7.55 -26.80 -43.65
CA LEU A 188 -8.37 -26.23 -42.57
C LEU A 188 -8.51 -27.21 -41.41
N GLY A 189 -8.78 -28.49 -41.69
CA GLY A 189 -8.89 -29.55 -40.68
C GLY A 189 -7.60 -29.75 -39.89
N ILE A 190 -6.45 -29.76 -40.55
CA ILE A 190 -5.13 -29.87 -39.93
C ILE A 190 -4.87 -28.63 -39.04
N SER A 191 -5.20 -27.45 -39.54
CA SER A 191 -5.03 -26.18 -38.73
C SER A 191 -5.84 -26.22 -37.44
N ILE A 192 -7.11 -26.60 -37.52
CA ILE A 192 -8.01 -26.72 -36.36
C ILE A 192 -7.49 -27.79 -35.40
N ALA A 193 -7.10 -28.96 -35.90
CA ALA A 193 -6.58 -30.05 -35.07
C ALA A 193 -5.31 -29.63 -34.29
N LEU A 194 -4.39 -28.91 -34.93
CA LEU A 194 -3.18 -28.42 -34.31
C LEU A 194 -3.48 -27.34 -33.27
N ILE A 195 -4.41 -26.42 -33.54
CA ILE A 195 -4.84 -25.41 -32.56
C ILE A 195 -5.44 -26.08 -31.32
N VAL A 196 -6.34 -27.05 -31.53
CA VAL A 196 -6.99 -27.78 -30.43
C VAL A 196 -5.95 -28.56 -29.61
N ALA A 197 -5.04 -29.27 -30.27
CA ALA A 197 -3.96 -30.01 -29.59
C ALA A 197 -3.08 -29.05 -28.75
N MET A 198 -2.71 -27.89 -29.30
CA MET A 198 -1.93 -26.87 -28.61
C MET A 198 -2.68 -26.33 -27.39
N LEU A 199 -3.96 -26.01 -27.52
CA LEU A 199 -4.77 -25.48 -26.40
C LEU A 199 -4.94 -26.54 -25.29
N ILE A 200 -5.11 -27.80 -25.65
CA ILE A 200 -5.17 -28.93 -24.69
C ILE A 200 -3.83 -29.05 -23.95
N MET A 201 -2.70 -29.01 -24.66
CA MET A 201 -1.37 -29.07 -24.06
C MET A 201 -1.11 -27.94 -23.09
N LEU A 202 -1.49 -26.69 -23.46
CA LEU A 202 -1.37 -25.52 -22.58
C LEU A 202 -2.27 -25.65 -21.36
N LYS A 203 -3.49 -26.17 -21.51
CA LYS A 203 -4.42 -26.40 -20.40
C LYS A 203 -3.91 -27.47 -19.44
N MET A 204 -3.29 -28.51 -19.92
CA MET A 204 -2.69 -29.56 -19.10
C MET A 204 -1.50 -29.03 -18.27
N ARG A 205 -0.61 -28.24 -18.89
CA ARG A 205 0.51 -27.59 -18.17
C ARG A 205 0.07 -26.56 -17.13
N ARG A 206 -1.09 -25.95 -17.29
CA ARG A 206 -1.66 -25.00 -16.33
C ARG A 206 -2.18 -25.68 -15.04
N LYS A 207 -2.41 -26.99 -15.08
CA LYS A 207 -2.89 -27.76 -13.92
C LYS A 207 -1.76 -28.41 -13.10
N MET A 208 -0.51 -28.36 -13.58
CA MET A 208 0.71 -28.65 -12.83
C MET A 208 1.30 -27.35 -12.23
#